data_6c2cee907859455bd9a5e334ed1413b4
#
_entry.id   6c2cee907859455bd9a5e334ed1413b4
#
_cell.length_a   1.000
_cell.length_b   1.000
_cell.length_c   1.000
_cell.angle_alpha   90.00
_cell.angle_beta   90.00
_cell.angle_gamma   90.00
#
_symmetry.space_group_name_H-M   'P 1'
#
loop_
_entity.id
_entity.type
_entity.pdbx_description
1 polymer ?
#
loop_
_entity_poly.entity_id
_entity_poly.type
_entity_poly.pdbx_seq_one_letter_code
_entity_poly.pdbx_strand_id
1 'polypeptide(L)'
;VLQHASPSLKASAYDYIILAGAIERTPSPQAFLSSLRPLLTPKGRLLIGAHNRLAIRYFCGDRDPFSHRNFDGIENYIRLSALDWKRSKGRAYSKAELTEYLENAGFPHHRFYAAFPEWTCPQALYAEGCVPKGKPWEGLIPQYDSPDTIFLEEERLYPALIQNQLFHAMSNGFFIECPLAGTFADACQVMVSTEYGRKEAMATIFHSNYRKGQEFFTGQAERKLSCHESKVQLKDQENQVEKIPLYPEGREKPNRLMENMLAIKRRGLHTLPCSIKDGSIFMPQIKYQTATDYFRT
;
A
#
# COMPACT_ATOMS: atom_id res chain seq x y z
N VAL A 1 -9.35 -22.39 -4.63
CA VAL A 1 -9.13 -22.33 -6.09
C VAL A 1 -7.93 -23.18 -6.49
N LEU A 2 -6.86 -23.26 -5.71
CA LEU A 2 -5.71 -24.13 -6.01
C LEU A 2 -5.85 -25.59 -5.53
N GLN A 3 -6.90 -25.93 -4.77
CA GLN A 3 -7.24 -27.34 -4.49
C GLN A 3 -7.62 -28.11 -5.77
N HIS A 4 -7.86 -27.40 -6.85
CA HIS A 4 -8.06 -27.91 -8.20
C HIS A 4 -7.03 -27.32 -9.16
N ALA A 5 -5.78 -27.12 -8.71
CA ALA A 5 -4.70 -26.76 -9.62
C ALA A 5 -4.68 -27.83 -10.71
N SER A 6 -5.21 -27.45 -11.85
CA SER A 6 -5.20 -28.27 -13.06
C SER A 6 -3.78 -28.80 -13.27
N PRO A 7 -3.58 -30.06 -13.67
CA PRO A 7 -2.26 -30.64 -13.97
C PRO A 7 -1.46 -29.90 -15.05
N SER A 8 -1.94 -28.74 -15.47
CA SER A 8 -1.38 -27.90 -16.52
C SER A 8 -0.51 -26.75 -16.05
N LEU A 9 -0.31 -26.51 -14.75
CA LEU A 9 0.60 -25.45 -14.28
C LEU A 9 2.05 -25.85 -14.57
N LYS A 10 2.70 -25.06 -15.43
CA LYS A 10 4.08 -25.32 -15.86
C LYS A 10 5.07 -24.68 -14.88
N ALA A 11 6.13 -25.41 -14.53
CA ALA A 11 7.24 -24.87 -13.78
C ALA A 11 7.95 -23.75 -14.57
N SER A 12 8.43 -22.73 -13.84
CA SER A 12 9.18 -21.57 -14.38
C SER A 12 8.47 -20.84 -15.53
N ALA A 13 7.13 -20.76 -15.47
CA ALA A 13 6.33 -20.20 -16.55
C ALA A 13 5.70 -18.84 -16.23
N TYR A 14 5.72 -18.41 -14.97
CA TYR A 14 5.00 -17.22 -14.55
C TYR A 14 5.95 -16.13 -14.04
N ASP A 15 5.84 -14.92 -14.58
CA ASP A 15 6.57 -13.76 -14.10
C ASP A 15 5.90 -13.15 -12.86
N TYR A 16 4.60 -13.33 -12.72
CA TYR A 16 3.83 -12.88 -11.56
C TYR A 16 2.85 -13.94 -11.09
N ILE A 17 2.81 -14.15 -9.78
CA ILE A 17 1.73 -14.87 -9.10
C ILE A 17 1.10 -13.91 -8.11
N ILE A 18 -0.22 -13.75 -8.15
CA ILE A 18 -0.95 -12.83 -7.31
C ILE A 18 -1.89 -13.61 -6.39
N LEU A 19 -1.74 -13.40 -5.09
CA LEU A 19 -2.59 -13.97 -4.04
C LEU A 19 -3.41 -12.86 -3.40
N ALA A 20 -4.69 -12.76 -3.76
CA ALA A 20 -5.62 -11.83 -3.13
C ALA A 20 -6.45 -12.57 -2.06
N GLY A 21 -6.06 -12.48 -0.79
CA GLY A 21 -6.72 -13.15 0.33
C GLY A 21 -6.67 -14.69 0.29
N ALA A 22 -5.82 -15.27 -0.57
CA ALA A 22 -5.76 -16.73 -0.73
C ALA A 22 -5.01 -17.43 0.41
N ILE A 23 -3.97 -16.78 0.94
CA ILE A 23 -3.16 -17.33 2.04
C ILE A 23 -4.00 -17.54 3.31
N GLU A 24 -4.99 -16.71 3.53
CA GLU A 24 -5.87 -16.73 4.69
C GLU A 24 -6.85 -17.90 4.69
N ARG A 25 -7.10 -18.47 3.49
CA ARG A 25 -8.10 -19.52 3.25
C ARG A 25 -7.48 -20.89 3.03
N THR A 26 -6.17 -20.99 3.12
CA THR A 26 -5.46 -22.28 2.99
C THR A 26 -5.19 -22.90 4.37
N PRO A 27 -5.40 -24.20 4.52
CA PRO A 27 -5.14 -24.88 5.80
C PRO A 27 -3.65 -24.97 6.16
N SER A 28 -2.77 -24.86 5.17
CA SER A 28 -1.31 -24.89 5.35
C SER A 28 -0.63 -23.81 4.52
N PRO A 29 -0.53 -22.58 5.05
CA PRO A 29 0.07 -21.44 4.34
C PRO A 29 1.48 -21.70 3.83
N GLN A 30 2.34 -22.28 4.66
CA GLN A 30 3.72 -22.58 4.28
C GLN A 30 3.79 -23.57 3.12
N ALA A 31 3.08 -24.70 3.19
CA ALA A 31 3.08 -25.69 2.11
C ALA A 31 2.49 -25.10 0.83
N PHE A 32 1.46 -24.27 0.94
CA PHE A 32 0.86 -23.57 -0.18
C PHE A 32 1.88 -22.64 -0.85
N LEU A 33 2.54 -21.77 -0.10
CA LEU A 33 3.57 -20.86 -0.62
C LEU A 33 4.74 -21.62 -1.25
N SER A 34 5.21 -22.70 -0.60
CA SER A 34 6.29 -23.56 -1.15
C SER A 34 5.92 -24.16 -2.51
N SER A 35 4.64 -24.50 -2.71
CA SER A 35 4.15 -25.06 -3.99
C SER A 35 4.13 -24.04 -5.14
N LEU A 36 4.11 -22.74 -4.83
CA LEU A 36 4.09 -21.67 -5.84
C LEU A 36 5.48 -21.30 -6.35
N ARG A 37 6.49 -21.48 -5.52
CA ARG A 37 7.86 -21.09 -5.84
C ARG A 37 8.39 -21.69 -7.16
N PRO A 38 8.25 -22.99 -7.44
CA PRO A 38 8.74 -23.60 -8.69
C PRO A 38 7.98 -23.14 -9.93
N LEU A 39 6.82 -22.50 -9.79
CA LEU A 39 6.02 -21.98 -10.90
C LEU A 39 6.56 -20.65 -11.44
N LEU A 40 7.25 -19.87 -10.60
CA LEU A 40 7.80 -18.58 -10.97
C LEU A 40 9.05 -18.73 -11.85
N THR A 41 9.19 -17.81 -12.81
CA THR A 41 10.44 -17.64 -13.56
C THR A 41 11.56 -17.17 -12.62
N PRO A 42 12.85 -17.29 -12.99
CA PRO A 42 13.96 -16.84 -12.15
C PRO A 42 13.89 -15.36 -11.73
N LYS A 43 13.23 -14.53 -12.53
CA LYS A 43 12.96 -13.10 -12.22
C LYS A 43 11.54 -12.86 -11.74
N GLY A 44 10.78 -13.92 -11.52
CA GLY A 44 9.37 -13.86 -11.15
C GLY A 44 9.15 -13.31 -9.75
N ARG A 45 7.92 -12.86 -9.50
CA ARG A 45 7.50 -12.22 -8.25
C ARG A 45 6.20 -12.84 -7.76
N LEU A 46 6.14 -13.07 -6.45
CA LEU A 46 4.91 -13.38 -5.75
C LEU A 46 4.40 -12.08 -5.13
N LEU A 47 3.14 -11.74 -5.38
CA LEU A 47 2.44 -10.58 -4.81
C LEU A 47 1.30 -11.09 -3.94
N ILE A 48 1.21 -10.61 -2.70
CA ILE A 48 0.21 -11.06 -1.73
C ILE A 48 -0.55 -9.85 -1.19
N GLY A 49 -1.89 -9.92 -1.18
CA GLY A 49 -2.75 -9.05 -0.39
C GLY A 49 -3.37 -9.85 0.74
N ALA A 50 -3.27 -9.37 1.98
CA ALA A 50 -3.75 -10.07 3.16
C ALA A 50 -4.18 -9.12 4.29
N HIS A 51 -5.14 -9.56 5.11
CA HIS A 51 -5.49 -8.89 6.36
C HIS A 51 -4.40 -9.07 7.42
N ASN A 52 -4.32 -8.11 8.32
CA ASN A 52 -3.49 -8.20 9.50
C ASN A 52 -4.34 -8.54 10.71
N ARG A 53 -4.14 -9.69 11.36
CA ARG A 53 -4.89 -10.03 12.58
C ARG A 53 -4.65 -9.08 13.76
N LEU A 54 -3.54 -8.32 13.73
CA LEU A 54 -3.20 -7.29 14.71
C LEU A 54 -3.52 -5.89 14.20
N ALA A 55 -4.44 -5.75 13.24
CA ALA A 55 -4.85 -4.48 12.70
C ALA A 55 -5.46 -3.57 13.77
N ILE A 56 -5.10 -2.28 13.73
CA ILE A 56 -5.61 -1.29 14.70
C ILE A 56 -7.14 -1.23 14.73
N ARG A 57 -7.82 -1.47 13.59
CA ARG A 57 -9.28 -1.49 13.49
C ARG A 57 -9.91 -2.48 14.47
N TYR A 58 -9.31 -3.64 14.70
CA TYR A 58 -9.83 -4.64 15.65
C TYR A 58 -9.68 -4.20 17.09
N PHE A 59 -8.63 -3.44 17.42
CA PHE A 59 -8.49 -2.79 18.73
C PHE A 59 -9.50 -1.64 18.92
N CYS A 60 -10.00 -1.06 17.81
CA CYS A 60 -11.06 -0.06 17.84
C CYS A 60 -12.46 -0.66 17.95
N GLY A 61 -12.60 -1.98 17.87
CA GLY A 61 -13.86 -2.68 18.07
C GLY A 61 -14.44 -3.35 16.82
N ASP A 62 -13.77 -3.25 15.66
CA ASP A 62 -14.24 -3.97 14.48
C ASP A 62 -14.16 -5.48 14.67
N ARG A 63 -15.01 -6.23 13.97
CA ARG A 63 -15.02 -7.68 14.04
C ARG A 63 -14.02 -8.29 13.07
N ASP A 64 -13.49 -9.44 13.46
CA ASP A 64 -12.65 -10.24 12.59
C ASP A 64 -13.44 -10.72 11.35
N PRO A 65 -12.92 -10.58 10.12
CA PRO A 65 -13.66 -10.87 8.89
C PRO A 65 -13.93 -12.37 8.66
N PHE A 66 -13.29 -13.24 9.41
CA PHE A 66 -13.44 -14.70 9.28
C PHE A 66 -14.35 -15.30 10.36
N SER A 67 -14.18 -14.88 11.61
CA SER A 67 -14.98 -15.38 12.74
C SER A 67 -16.24 -14.54 13.01
N HIS A 68 -16.29 -13.29 12.50
CA HIS A 68 -17.32 -12.28 12.77
C HIS A 68 -17.47 -11.95 14.27
N ARG A 69 -16.40 -12.15 15.04
CA ARG A 69 -16.35 -11.87 16.48
C ARG A 69 -15.27 -10.84 16.79
N ASN A 70 -15.46 -10.10 17.86
CA ASN A 70 -14.46 -9.13 18.32
C ASN A 70 -13.27 -9.89 18.94
N PHE A 71 -12.07 -9.40 18.67
CA PHE A 71 -10.79 -9.79 19.26
C PHE A 71 -10.26 -11.20 18.91
N ASP A 72 -11.00 -12.05 18.21
CA ASP A 72 -10.55 -13.41 17.89
C ASP A 72 -9.22 -13.43 17.15
N GLY A 73 -9.03 -12.57 16.15
CA GLY A 73 -7.75 -12.45 15.44
C GLY A 73 -6.62 -11.98 16.37
N ILE A 74 -6.87 -10.98 17.22
CA ILE A 74 -5.90 -10.46 18.19
C ILE A 74 -5.42 -11.58 19.11
N GLU A 75 -6.34 -12.39 19.62
CA GLU A 75 -6.06 -13.52 20.50
C GLU A 75 -5.64 -14.80 19.77
N ASN A 76 -5.24 -14.66 18.49
CA ASN A 76 -4.80 -15.79 17.68
C ASN A 76 -5.84 -16.93 17.59
N TYR A 77 -7.12 -16.59 17.63
CA TYR A 77 -8.26 -17.51 17.47
C TYR A 77 -8.37 -18.62 18.53
N ILE A 78 -7.72 -18.45 19.68
CA ILE A 78 -7.69 -19.48 20.74
C ILE A 78 -9.07 -19.80 21.33
N ARG A 79 -10.05 -18.90 21.16
CA ARG A 79 -11.42 -19.09 21.68
C ARG A 79 -12.33 -19.83 20.71
N LEU A 80 -11.88 -20.12 19.48
CA LEU A 80 -12.71 -20.81 18.51
C LEU A 80 -12.82 -22.30 18.83
N SER A 81 -14.04 -22.79 18.98
CA SER A 81 -14.31 -24.23 19.03
C SER A 81 -14.03 -24.91 17.69
N ALA A 82 -13.91 -26.24 17.70
CA ALA A 82 -13.76 -27.01 16.45
C ALA A 82 -14.92 -26.78 15.46
N LEU A 83 -16.13 -26.48 15.97
CA LEU A 83 -17.28 -26.15 15.12
C LEU A 83 -17.15 -24.76 14.51
N ASP A 84 -16.66 -23.77 15.28
CA ASP A 84 -16.43 -22.41 14.80
C ASP A 84 -15.34 -22.41 13.72
N TRP A 85 -14.26 -23.19 13.91
CA TRP A 85 -13.24 -23.37 12.88
C TRP A 85 -13.78 -23.93 11.57
N LYS A 86 -14.73 -24.88 11.62
CA LYS A 86 -15.38 -25.38 10.42
C LYS A 86 -16.26 -24.34 9.72
N ARG A 87 -16.80 -23.40 10.46
CA ARG A 87 -17.63 -22.29 9.95
C ARG A 87 -16.78 -21.13 9.46
N SER A 88 -15.65 -20.89 10.11
CA SER A 88 -14.68 -19.89 9.68
C SER A 88 -14.09 -20.29 8.34
N LYS A 89 -14.17 -19.39 7.35
CA LYS A 89 -13.68 -19.63 6.00
C LYS A 89 -12.21 -19.25 5.83
N GLY A 90 -11.47 -19.11 6.92
CA GLY A 90 -10.07 -18.68 6.93
C GLY A 90 -9.68 -18.04 8.26
N ARG A 91 -8.50 -17.41 8.27
CA ARG A 91 -7.98 -16.60 9.37
C ARG A 91 -6.99 -15.55 8.86
N ALA A 92 -6.91 -14.44 9.54
CA ALA A 92 -5.85 -13.47 9.32
C ALA A 92 -4.54 -13.88 10.03
N TYR A 93 -3.43 -13.32 9.56
CA TYR A 93 -2.09 -13.54 10.11
C TYR A 93 -1.44 -12.21 10.49
N SER A 94 -0.54 -12.23 11.47
CA SER A 94 0.31 -11.08 11.77
C SER A 94 1.47 -10.97 10.78
N LYS A 95 2.13 -9.80 10.75
CA LYS A 95 3.32 -9.60 9.93
C LYS A 95 4.40 -10.64 10.24
N ALA A 96 4.62 -10.95 11.52
CA ALA A 96 5.64 -11.92 11.94
C ALA A 96 5.33 -13.34 11.42
N GLU A 97 4.07 -13.79 11.52
CA GLU A 97 3.67 -15.10 10.99
C GLU A 97 3.83 -15.16 9.46
N LEU A 98 3.44 -14.10 8.74
CA LEU A 98 3.62 -14.03 7.29
C LEU A 98 5.10 -14.04 6.90
N THR A 99 5.95 -13.33 7.63
CA THR A 99 7.41 -13.34 7.44
C THR A 99 7.96 -14.76 7.58
N GLU A 100 7.62 -15.44 8.67
CA GLU A 100 8.07 -16.81 8.93
C GLU A 100 7.61 -17.78 7.82
N TYR A 101 6.36 -17.71 7.41
CA TYR A 101 5.85 -18.56 6.32
C TYR A 101 6.55 -18.30 4.99
N LEU A 102 6.86 -17.05 4.66
CA LEU A 102 7.56 -16.67 3.45
C LEU A 102 9.01 -17.18 3.46
N GLU A 103 9.73 -16.96 4.54
CA GLU A 103 11.11 -17.42 4.71
C GLU A 103 11.19 -18.96 4.60
N ASN A 104 10.36 -19.67 5.35
CA ASN A 104 10.29 -21.13 5.33
C ASN A 104 9.82 -21.70 4.00
N ALA A 105 9.05 -20.95 3.21
CA ALA A 105 8.63 -21.33 1.86
C ALA A 105 9.67 -21.00 0.76
N GLY A 106 10.81 -20.42 1.14
CA GLY A 106 11.89 -20.08 0.20
C GLY A 106 11.74 -18.71 -0.47
N PHE A 107 11.05 -17.78 0.15
CA PHE A 107 10.95 -16.35 -0.21
C PHE A 107 11.65 -15.46 0.82
N PRO A 108 12.99 -15.54 0.96
CA PRO A 108 13.73 -14.78 1.97
C PRO A 108 13.73 -13.26 1.68
N HIS A 109 13.50 -12.90 0.42
CA HIS A 109 13.39 -11.50 0.02
C HIS A 109 11.93 -11.13 -0.08
N HIS A 110 11.46 -10.30 0.84
CA HIS A 110 10.09 -9.80 0.85
C HIS A 110 10.03 -8.36 1.37
N ARG A 111 9.07 -7.59 0.88
CA ARG A 111 8.81 -6.21 1.29
C ARG A 111 7.34 -6.07 1.61
N PHE A 112 7.05 -5.58 2.80
CA PHE A 112 5.69 -5.26 3.21
C PHE A 112 5.33 -3.81 2.88
N TYR A 113 4.08 -3.63 2.48
CA TYR A 113 3.42 -2.34 2.36
C TYR A 113 2.22 -2.34 3.29
N ALA A 114 2.19 -1.40 4.23
CA ALA A 114 1.03 -1.16 5.09
C ALA A 114 -0.10 -0.56 4.25
N ALA A 115 -1.28 -1.16 4.26
CA ALA A 115 -2.43 -0.75 3.48
C ALA A 115 -3.50 -0.11 4.37
N PHE A 116 -4.00 1.06 3.96
CA PHE A 116 -5.05 1.82 4.64
C PHE A 116 -6.11 2.32 3.65
N PRO A 117 -7.41 2.34 4.00
CA PRO A 117 -8.01 1.84 5.22
C PRO A 117 -7.98 0.31 5.34
N GLU A 118 -7.86 -0.41 4.22
CA GLU A 118 -7.71 -1.87 4.15
C GLU A 118 -7.01 -2.29 2.84
N TRP A 119 -6.59 -3.56 2.73
CA TRP A 119 -5.85 -4.05 1.57
C TRP A 119 -6.74 -4.31 0.34
N THR A 120 -8.04 -4.56 0.51
CA THR A 120 -8.96 -4.84 -0.61
C THR A 120 -9.30 -3.59 -1.41
N CYS A 121 -9.26 -2.41 -0.76
CA CYS A 121 -9.50 -1.12 -1.38
C CYS A 121 -8.58 -0.05 -0.75
N PRO A 122 -7.26 -0.16 -0.94
CA PRO A 122 -6.32 0.72 -0.27
C PRO A 122 -6.37 2.12 -0.87
N GLN A 123 -6.49 3.12 -0.02
CA GLN A 123 -6.36 4.52 -0.39
C GLN A 123 -4.92 5.01 -0.20
N ALA A 124 -4.18 4.39 0.73
CA ALA A 124 -2.77 4.66 0.95
C ALA A 124 -1.99 3.37 1.20
N LEU A 125 -0.81 3.29 0.59
CA LEU A 125 0.17 2.21 0.80
C LEU A 125 1.48 2.82 1.26
N TYR A 126 2.03 2.32 2.36
CA TYR A 126 3.29 2.75 2.92
C TYR A 126 4.29 1.59 2.91
N ALA A 127 5.36 1.72 2.13
CA ALA A 127 6.42 0.71 2.13
C ALA A 127 7.07 0.60 3.50
N GLU A 128 7.59 -0.56 3.81
CA GLU A 128 8.30 -0.80 5.06
C GLU A 128 9.41 0.23 5.29
N GLY A 129 9.43 0.82 6.48
CA GLY A 129 10.37 1.90 6.82
C GLY A 129 9.87 3.31 6.47
N CYS A 130 8.76 3.44 5.74
CA CYS A 130 8.11 4.72 5.48
C CYS A 130 6.95 4.92 6.45
N VAL A 131 6.89 6.05 7.10
CA VAL A 131 5.78 6.43 7.97
C VAL A 131 5.20 7.77 7.53
N PRO A 132 3.89 7.96 7.65
CA PRO A 132 3.28 9.24 7.31
C PRO A 132 3.73 10.35 8.25
N LYS A 133 3.87 11.57 7.70
CA LYS A 133 3.98 12.82 8.46
C LYS A 133 2.70 13.62 8.37
N GLY A 134 2.49 14.43 9.39
CA GLY A 134 1.27 15.21 9.49
C GLY A 134 0.09 14.29 9.81
N LYS A 135 -1.02 14.49 9.12
CA LYS A 135 -2.26 13.74 9.34
C LYS A 135 -2.80 13.17 8.02
N PRO A 136 -2.06 12.27 7.34
CA PRO A 136 -2.47 11.74 6.04
C PRO A 136 -3.74 10.89 6.08
N TRP A 137 -4.14 10.46 7.27
CA TRP A 137 -5.43 9.80 7.52
C TRP A 137 -6.62 10.76 7.51
N GLU A 138 -6.42 12.07 7.61
CA GLU A 138 -7.48 13.03 7.37
C GLU A 138 -7.94 12.93 5.91
N GLY A 139 -9.13 12.38 5.72
CA GLY A 139 -9.71 12.11 4.41
C GLY A 139 -9.64 10.65 3.96
N LEU A 140 -8.96 9.75 4.70
CA LEU A 140 -9.19 8.32 4.55
C LEU A 140 -10.57 7.99 5.12
N ILE A 141 -11.36 7.26 4.34
CA ILE A 141 -12.67 6.80 4.79
C ILE A 141 -12.49 5.42 5.40
N PRO A 142 -12.62 5.24 6.72
CA PRO A 142 -12.55 3.92 7.34
C PRO A 142 -13.58 2.99 6.72
N GLN A 143 -13.21 1.74 6.52
CA GLN A 143 -14.09 0.68 6.03
C GLN A 143 -14.14 -0.42 7.08
N TYR A 144 -15.18 -0.40 7.88
CA TYR A 144 -15.39 -1.38 8.95
C TYR A 144 -16.36 -2.47 8.51
N ASP A 145 -16.07 -3.72 8.88
CA ASP A 145 -16.98 -4.85 8.68
C ASP A 145 -18.19 -4.75 9.62
N SER A 146 -18.02 -4.14 10.79
CA SER A 146 -19.07 -3.96 11.78
C SER A 146 -19.02 -2.56 12.41
N PRO A 147 -19.48 -1.52 11.68
CA PRO A 147 -19.41 -0.14 12.16
C PRO A 147 -20.12 0.12 13.49
N ASP A 148 -21.14 -0.68 13.78
CA ASP A 148 -21.95 -0.62 15.01
C ASP A 148 -21.19 -1.06 16.28
N THR A 149 -20.05 -1.74 16.13
CA THR A 149 -19.22 -2.20 17.26
C THR A 149 -18.00 -1.32 17.52
N ILE A 150 -17.79 -0.29 16.72
CA ILE A 150 -16.64 0.62 16.85
C ILE A 150 -16.83 1.55 18.05
N PHE A 151 -15.81 1.62 18.90
CA PHE A 151 -15.80 2.47 20.10
C PHE A 151 -14.59 3.42 20.18
N LEU A 152 -13.58 3.25 19.30
CA LEU A 152 -12.45 4.16 19.15
C LEU A 152 -12.28 4.56 17.68
N GLU A 153 -11.82 5.77 17.45
CA GLU A 153 -11.48 6.27 16.11
C GLU A 153 -10.02 5.96 15.80
N GLU A 154 -9.76 5.15 14.77
CA GLU A 154 -8.39 4.74 14.37
C GLU A 154 -7.46 5.95 14.16
N GLU A 155 -7.98 7.00 13.54
CA GLU A 155 -7.20 8.18 13.19
C GLU A 155 -6.57 8.88 14.41
N ARG A 156 -7.18 8.76 15.57
CA ARG A 156 -6.66 9.32 16.82
C ARG A 156 -5.49 8.52 17.38
N LEU A 157 -5.34 7.27 16.95
CA LEU A 157 -4.31 6.35 17.43
C LEU A 157 -3.04 6.39 16.56
N TYR A 158 -3.15 6.74 15.28
CA TYR A 158 -2.00 6.75 14.37
C TYR A 158 -0.79 7.55 14.86
N PRO A 159 -0.91 8.75 15.46
CA PRO A 159 0.25 9.46 15.99
C PRO A 159 1.04 8.64 17.01
N ALA A 160 0.34 7.97 17.93
CA ALA A 160 0.97 7.10 18.93
C ALA A 160 1.61 5.86 18.30
N LEU A 161 0.96 5.24 17.30
CA LEU A 161 1.52 4.11 16.57
C LEU A 161 2.80 4.48 15.82
N ILE A 162 2.84 5.66 15.19
CA ILE A 162 4.02 6.16 14.49
C ILE A 162 5.16 6.41 15.48
N GLN A 163 4.87 7.14 16.56
CA GLN A 163 5.86 7.46 17.59
C GLN A 163 6.48 6.21 18.21
N ASN A 164 5.69 5.15 18.40
CA ASN A 164 6.12 3.89 19.01
C ASN A 164 6.57 2.83 17.98
N GLN A 165 6.72 3.19 16.70
CA GLN A 165 7.15 2.29 15.62
C GLN A 165 6.21 1.09 15.38
N LEU A 166 4.94 1.22 15.75
CA LEU A 166 3.91 0.19 15.60
C LEU A 166 3.08 0.35 14.32
N PHE A 167 3.23 1.45 13.59
CA PHE A 167 2.41 1.80 12.43
C PHE A 167 2.31 0.65 11.41
N HIS A 168 3.44 0.07 11.00
CA HIS A 168 3.44 -1.05 10.05
C HIS A 168 2.92 -2.35 10.67
N ALA A 169 3.27 -2.62 11.92
CA ALA A 169 2.85 -3.85 12.59
C ALA A 169 1.33 -3.90 12.83
N MET A 170 0.70 -2.74 13.01
CA MET A 170 -0.73 -2.60 13.28
C MET A 170 -1.52 -2.04 12.11
N SER A 171 -0.97 -2.02 10.90
CA SER A 171 -1.71 -1.63 9.69
C SER A 171 -2.91 -2.55 9.44
N ASN A 172 -3.95 -2.03 8.80
CA ASN A 172 -5.20 -2.77 8.60
C ASN A 172 -5.08 -3.93 7.61
N GLY A 173 -4.08 -3.90 6.76
CA GLY A 173 -3.73 -5.00 5.89
C GLY A 173 -2.35 -4.81 5.26
N PHE A 174 -1.93 -5.78 4.49
CA PHE A 174 -0.64 -5.81 3.83
C PHE A 174 -0.76 -6.07 2.33
N PHE A 175 0.07 -5.37 1.56
CA PHE A 175 0.60 -5.90 0.32
C PHE A 175 2.03 -6.36 0.54
N ILE A 176 2.40 -7.51 -0.03
CA ILE A 176 3.72 -8.08 0.13
C ILE A 176 4.27 -8.41 -1.26
N GLU A 177 5.45 -7.92 -1.55
CA GLU A 177 6.20 -8.22 -2.77
C GLU A 177 7.35 -9.18 -2.42
N CYS A 178 7.41 -10.32 -3.11
CA CYS A 178 8.42 -11.34 -2.88
C CYS A 178 9.11 -11.68 -4.21
N PRO A 179 10.22 -10.99 -4.58
CA PRO A 179 10.97 -11.29 -5.78
C PRO A 179 11.87 -12.51 -5.56
N LEU A 180 11.88 -13.49 -6.50
CA LEU A 180 12.81 -14.63 -6.43
C LEU A 180 14.27 -14.21 -6.56
N ALA A 181 14.56 -13.22 -7.43
CA ALA A 181 15.92 -12.74 -7.68
C ALA A 181 16.46 -11.78 -6.60
N GLY A 182 15.69 -11.48 -5.55
CA GLY A 182 16.11 -10.57 -4.49
C GLY A 182 16.09 -9.09 -4.86
N THR A 183 15.79 -8.73 -6.10
CA THR A 183 15.68 -7.35 -6.58
C THR A 183 14.24 -6.89 -6.55
N PHE A 184 13.96 -5.89 -5.71
CA PHE A 184 12.65 -5.25 -5.69
C PHE A 184 12.47 -4.35 -6.92
N ALA A 185 11.23 -4.21 -7.39
CA ALA A 185 10.88 -3.13 -8.31
C ALA A 185 11.20 -1.77 -7.66
N ASP A 186 11.36 -0.76 -8.50
CA ASP A 186 11.80 0.57 -8.06
C ASP A 186 11.04 1.07 -6.84
N ALA A 187 11.69 1.95 -6.11
CA ALA A 187 11.32 2.42 -4.79
C ALA A 187 10.01 3.21 -4.77
N CYS A 188 8.88 2.52 -5.04
CA CYS A 188 7.57 3.04 -4.65
C CYS A 188 7.50 3.00 -3.12
N GLN A 189 7.63 4.14 -2.50
CA GLN A 189 7.62 4.24 -1.04
C GLN A 189 6.20 4.39 -0.52
N VAL A 190 5.37 5.16 -1.22
CA VAL A 190 3.97 5.43 -0.89
C VAL A 190 3.16 5.57 -2.17
N MET A 191 2.02 4.97 -2.18
CA MET A 191 0.96 5.21 -3.16
C MET A 191 -0.25 5.78 -2.44
N VAL A 192 -0.82 6.84 -2.97
CA VAL A 192 -2.05 7.43 -2.46
C VAL A 192 -3.05 7.53 -3.60
N SER A 193 -4.25 6.99 -3.40
CA SER A 193 -5.37 7.19 -4.31
C SER A 193 -6.67 7.32 -3.51
N THR A 194 -7.42 8.37 -3.80
CA THR A 194 -8.73 8.62 -3.20
C THR A 194 -9.86 8.52 -4.25
N GLU A 195 -9.51 8.07 -5.45
CA GLU A 195 -10.41 8.12 -6.61
C GLU A 195 -10.90 6.74 -7.08
N TYR A 196 -10.82 5.71 -6.23
CA TYR A 196 -11.28 4.37 -6.59
C TYR A 196 -12.73 4.35 -7.08
N GLY A 197 -12.98 3.52 -8.10
CA GLY A 197 -14.29 3.40 -8.72
C GLY A 197 -14.61 4.45 -9.78
N ARG A 198 -13.76 5.45 -9.99
CA ARG A 198 -13.89 6.40 -11.10
C ARG A 198 -13.12 5.89 -12.32
N LYS A 199 -13.73 5.93 -13.50
CA LYS A 199 -13.12 5.46 -14.76
C LYS A 199 -11.76 6.13 -15.07
N GLU A 200 -11.61 7.39 -14.69
CA GLU A 200 -10.38 8.18 -14.91
C GLU A 200 -9.57 8.36 -13.61
N ALA A 201 -9.71 7.46 -12.65
CA ALA A 201 -8.94 7.53 -11.39
C ALA A 201 -7.44 7.42 -11.64
N MET A 202 -6.68 8.18 -10.84
CA MET A 202 -5.21 8.15 -10.86
C MET A 202 -4.68 7.84 -9.46
N ALA A 203 -3.62 7.05 -9.40
CA ALA A 203 -2.81 6.94 -8.19
C ALA A 203 -1.65 7.93 -8.24
N THR A 204 -1.24 8.38 -7.06
CA THR A 204 -0.05 9.19 -6.86
C THR A 204 1.00 8.33 -6.18
N ILE A 205 2.14 8.13 -6.84
CA ILE A 205 3.27 7.37 -6.34
C ILE A 205 4.39 8.35 -6.00
N PHE A 206 4.91 8.25 -4.79
CA PHE A 206 6.06 9.03 -4.36
C PHE A 206 7.32 8.18 -4.51
N HIS A 207 8.15 8.51 -5.48
CA HIS A 207 9.47 7.94 -5.66
C HIS A 207 10.47 8.79 -4.87
N SER A 208 10.95 8.29 -3.78
CA SER A 208 11.97 8.99 -3.02
C SER A 208 12.87 7.98 -2.32
N ASN A 209 14.13 8.35 -2.14
CA ASN A 209 15.05 7.62 -1.29
C ASN A 209 14.71 7.89 0.18
N TYR A 210 13.49 7.52 0.59
CA TYR A 210 13.10 7.65 1.97
C TYR A 210 13.96 6.78 2.85
N ARG A 211 14.71 7.43 3.71
CA ARG A 211 15.39 6.73 4.79
C ARG A 211 14.38 6.40 5.86
N LYS A 212 14.62 5.31 6.57
CA LYS A 212 13.79 4.88 7.71
C LYS A 212 13.48 6.06 8.62
N GLY A 213 12.21 6.32 8.88
CA GLY A 213 11.73 7.44 9.71
C GLY A 213 11.59 8.80 9.02
N GLN A 214 11.83 8.90 7.70
CA GLN A 214 11.49 10.10 6.94
C GLN A 214 10.03 10.08 6.51
N GLU A 215 9.43 11.23 6.53
CA GLU A 215 7.99 11.41 6.42
C GLU A 215 7.59 11.99 5.08
N PHE A 216 6.42 11.55 4.57
CA PHE A 216 5.92 11.93 3.24
C PHE A 216 5.15 13.25 3.20
N PHE A 217 4.47 13.59 4.27
CA PHE A 217 3.57 14.74 4.32
C PHE A 217 4.06 15.77 5.31
N THR A 218 5.19 16.41 5.06
CA THR A 218 5.56 17.55 5.88
C THR A 218 5.54 18.84 5.14
N GLY A 219 4.70 19.67 5.63
CA GLY A 219 4.72 21.06 5.38
C GLY A 219 5.81 21.86 6.09
N GLN A 220 6.96 21.31 6.40
CA GLN A 220 8.10 22.14 6.83
C GLN A 220 9.17 22.09 5.77
N ALA A 221 9.05 22.94 4.78
CA ALA A 221 10.12 23.27 3.88
C ALA A 221 10.76 24.57 4.33
N GLU A 222 11.84 24.50 5.05
CA GLU A 222 12.82 25.55 5.00
C GLU A 222 13.59 25.44 3.69
N ARG A 223 13.04 25.98 2.62
CA ARG A 223 13.80 26.53 1.49
C ARG A 223 12.87 27.45 0.72
N LYS A 224 13.14 28.74 0.77
CA LYS A 224 12.67 29.71 -0.20
C LYS A 224 13.06 29.23 -1.60
N LEU A 225 12.09 28.80 -2.40
CA LEU A 225 12.26 28.69 -3.82
C LEU A 225 12.44 30.11 -4.36
N SER A 226 13.68 30.50 -4.62
CA SER A 226 13.94 31.64 -5.47
C SER A 226 13.44 31.25 -6.86
N CYS A 227 12.47 32.01 -7.37
CA CYS A 227 11.99 31.90 -8.75
C CYS A 227 13.08 32.35 -9.71
N HIS A 228 14.12 31.54 -9.87
CA HIS A 228 15.05 31.71 -10.99
C HIS A 228 14.85 30.54 -11.92
N GLU A 229 14.63 30.85 -13.18
CA GLU A 229 14.60 29.95 -14.32
C GLU A 229 15.88 29.13 -14.38
N SER A 230 15.95 28.11 -13.60
CA SER A 230 16.96 27.08 -13.77
C SER A 230 16.29 25.95 -14.54
N LYS A 231 16.85 25.63 -15.71
CA LYS A 231 16.60 24.38 -16.40
C LYS A 231 16.86 23.27 -15.39
N VAL A 232 15.84 22.86 -14.65
CA VAL A 232 15.91 21.68 -13.78
C VAL A 232 16.00 20.51 -14.75
N GLN A 233 17.22 20.11 -15.07
CA GLN A 233 17.46 18.79 -15.60
C GLN A 233 17.01 17.84 -14.49
N LEU A 234 16.01 17.02 -14.81
CA LEU A 234 15.55 15.92 -13.96
C LEU A 234 16.67 14.87 -13.86
N LYS A 235 17.80 15.24 -13.25
CA LYS A 235 18.99 14.41 -13.12
C LYS A 235 18.93 13.46 -11.93
N ASP A 236 18.04 13.69 -10.98
CA ASP A 236 17.93 12.86 -9.80
C ASP A 236 16.55 12.26 -9.72
N GLN A 237 16.47 10.93 -9.80
CA GLN A 237 15.26 10.16 -9.50
C GLN A 237 14.83 10.31 -8.01
N GLU A 238 15.58 11.08 -7.25
CA GLU A 238 15.32 11.40 -5.86
C GLU A 238 14.21 12.46 -5.78
N ASN A 239 13.15 12.13 -5.05
CA ASN A 239 12.02 13.03 -4.78
C ASN A 239 11.11 13.35 -6.00
N GLN A 240 10.79 12.35 -6.79
CA GLN A 240 9.77 12.45 -7.83
C GLN A 240 8.41 11.98 -7.35
N VAL A 241 7.37 12.60 -7.88
CA VAL A 241 5.99 12.16 -7.76
C VAL A 241 5.53 11.71 -9.15
N GLU A 242 5.01 10.51 -9.23
CA GLU A 242 4.40 9.96 -10.42
C GLU A 242 2.88 9.87 -10.22
N LYS A 243 2.11 10.28 -11.22
CA LYS A 243 0.68 10.00 -11.27
C LYS A 243 0.40 9.04 -12.41
N ILE A 244 -0.15 7.89 -12.06
CA ILE A 244 -0.50 6.81 -12.99
C ILE A 244 -2.01 6.66 -13.11
N PRO A 245 -2.56 6.40 -14.30
CA PRO A 245 -3.96 6.00 -14.43
C PRO A 245 -4.16 4.61 -13.85
N LEU A 246 -5.22 4.44 -13.04
CA LEU A 246 -5.57 3.15 -12.44
C LEU A 246 -6.31 2.22 -13.40
N TYR A 247 -7.01 2.80 -14.39
CA TYR A 247 -7.84 2.06 -15.33
C TYR A 247 -7.51 2.44 -16.77
N PRO A 248 -7.78 1.57 -17.74
CA PRO A 248 -7.54 1.84 -19.15
C PRO A 248 -8.19 3.12 -19.69
N GLU A 249 -9.35 3.47 -19.16
CA GLU A 249 -10.11 4.66 -19.54
C GLU A 249 -9.40 5.97 -19.12
N GLY A 250 -8.52 5.91 -18.14
CA GLY A 250 -7.74 7.04 -17.65
C GLY A 250 -6.45 7.32 -18.42
N ARG A 251 -6.08 6.50 -19.42
CA ARG A 251 -4.79 6.60 -20.12
C ARG A 251 -4.52 7.95 -20.78
N GLU A 252 -5.55 8.65 -21.22
CA GLU A 252 -5.43 9.97 -21.83
C GLU A 252 -5.38 11.10 -20.80
N LYS A 253 -5.68 10.84 -19.54
CA LYS A 253 -5.71 11.86 -18.49
C LYS A 253 -4.36 12.54 -18.26
N PRO A 254 -3.20 11.83 -18.26
CA PRO A 254 -1.88 12.46 -18.19
C PRO A 254 -1.63 13.50 -19.29
N ASN A 255 -1.99 13.20 -20.52
CA ASN A 255 -1.84 14.11 -21.66
C ASN A 255 -2.71 15.37 -21.46
N ARG A 256 -3.98 15.21 -21.11
CA ARG A 256 -4.89 16.34 -20.81
C ARG A 256 -4.38 17.21 -19.66
N LEU A 257 -3.84 16.59 -18.61
CA LEU A 257 -3.25 17.34 -17.49
C LEU A 257 -2.04 18.16 -17.96
N MET A 258 -1.16 17.58 -18.78
CA MET A 258 -0.02 18.28 -19.33
C MET A 258 -0.44 19.46 -20.20
N GLU A 259 -1.42 19.28 -21.09
CA GLU A 259 -1.97 20.34 -21.95
C GLU A 259 -2.55 21.49 -21.12
N ASN A 260 -3.31 21.17 -20.08
CA ASN A 260 -3.87 22.16 -19.15
C ASN A 260 -2.76 22.94 -18.43
N MET A 261 -1.72 22.27 -17.95
CA MET A 261 -0.58 22.92 -17.29
C MET A 261 0.17 23.84 -18.25
N LEU A 262 0.37 23.43 -19.49
CA LEU A 262 0.97 24.26 -20.53
C LEU A 262 0.09 25.49 -20.89
N ALA A 263 -1.24 25.29 -20.95
CA ALA A 263 -2.18 26.39 -21.19
C ALA A 263 -2.17 27.41 -20.04
N ILE A 264 -2.09 26.96 -18.79
CA ILE A 264 -1.97 27.82 -17.60
C ILE A 264 -0.64 28.58 -17.64
N LYS A 265 0.47 27.93 -18.00
CA LYS A 265 1.79 28.55 -18.12
C LYS A 265 1.79 29.63 -19.23
N ARG A 266 1.14 29.37 -20.36
CA ARG A 266 1.00 30.36 -21.44
C ARG A 266 0.24 31.64 -21.03
N ARG A 267 -0.60 31.54 -19.99
CA ARG A 267 -1.32 32.67 -19.38
C ARG A 267 -0.51 33.42 -18.33
N GLY A 268 0.78 33.12 -18.18
CA GLY A 268 1.69 33.77 -17.23
C GLY A 268 1.62 33.25 -15.81
N LEU A 269 0.90 32.13 -15.55
CA LEU A 269 0.86 31.52 -14.24
C LEU A 269 1.97 30.47 -14.09
N HIS A 270 2.54 30.39 -12.91
CA HIS A 270 3.56 29.39 -12.61
C HIS A 270 2.92 27.99 -12.49
N THR A 271 3.53 27.01 -13.16
CA THR A 271 3.17 25.61 -13.06
C THR A 271 4.39 24.79 -12.70
N LEU A 272 4.16 23.64 -12.07
CA LEU A 272 5.23 22.68 -11.80
C LEU A 272 5.81 22.16 -13.12
N PRO A 273 7.14 21.99 -13.22
CA PRO A 273 7.73 21.26 -14.33
C PRO A 273 7.23 19.81 -14.26
N CYS A 274 6.73 19.31 -15.36
CA CYS A 274 6.27 17.93 -15.47
C CYS A 274 6.67 17.32 -16.80
N SER A 275 6.75 16.00 -16.84
CA SER A 275 7.05 15.22 -18.04
C SER A 275 6.13 14.02 -18.11
N ILE A 276 5.88 13.52 -19.31
CA ILE A 276 5.15 12.26 -19.52
C ILE A 276 6.14 11.19 -19.94
N LYS A 277 6.07 10.05 -19.30
CA LYS A 277 6.82 8.86 -19.65
C LYS A 277 5.95 7.63 -19.41
N ASP A 278 5.87 6.73 -20.37
CA ASP A 278 5.15 5.45 -20.30
C ASP A 278 3.67 5.57 -19.85
N GLY A 279 3.00 6.66 -20.27
CA GLY A 279 1.59 6.92 -19.91
C GLY A 279 1.38 7.49 -18.50
N SER A 280 2.45 7.81 -17.80
CA SER A 280 2.43 8.45 -16.48
C SER A 280 2.92 9.89 -16.57
N ILE A 281 2.47 10.75 -15.64
CA ILE A 281 2.98 12.11 -15.49
C ILE A 281 3.91 12.18 -14.27
N PHE A 282 5.14 12.66 -14.51
CA PHE A 282 6.16 12.86 -13.49
C PHE A 282 6.30 14.34 -13.15
N MET A 283 6.46 14.63 -11.88
CA MET A 283 6.69 15.97 -11.37
C MET A 283 7.62 15.93 -10.15
N PRO A 284 8.36 17.03 -9.82
CA PRO A 284 9.14 17.09 -8.61
C PRO A 284 8.23 17.05 -7.38
N GLN A 285 8.66 16.38 -6.35
CA GLN A 285 7.98 16.44 -5.04
C GLN A 285 8.24 17.82 -4.42
N ILE A 286 7.16 18.53 -4.15
CA ILE A 286 7.24 19.84 -3.50
C ILE A 286 6.88 19.67 -2.04
N LYS A 287 7.75 20.16 -1.17
CA LYS A 287 7.53 20.16 0.29
C LYS A 287 6.95 21.50 0.70
N TYR A 288 5.65 21.63 0.65
CA TYR A 288 4.94 22.81 1.14
C TYR A 288 4.00 22.44 2.29
N GLN A 289 3.68 23.45 3.09
CA GLN A 289 2.55 23.39 4.00
C GLN A 289 1.27 23.23 3.17
N THR A 290 0.42 22.30 3.55
CA THR A 290 -0.88 22.13 2.86
C THR A 290 -1.78 23.34 3.13
N ALA A 291 -2.73 23.59 2.24
CA ALA A 291 -3.73 24.64 2.48
C ALA A 291 -4.47 24.42 3.82
N THR A 292 -4.74 23.16 4.14
CA THR A 292 -5.37 22.78 5.43
C THR A 292 -4.52 23.19 6.61
N ASP A 293 -3.20 22.94 6.58
CA ASP A 293 -2.30 23.32 7.66
C ASP A 293 -2.16 24.84 7.77
N TYR A 294 -2.12 25.54 6.62
CA TYR A 294 -2.06 27.00 6.59
C TYR A 294 -3.28 27.67 7.23
N PHE A 295 -4.48 27.14 6.97
CA PHE A 295 -5.71 27.71 7.52
C PHE A 295 -6.04 27.26 8.96
N ARG A 296 -5.29 26.27 9.51
CA ARG A 296 -5.44 25.83 10.90
C ARG A 296 -4.50 26.54 11.88
N THR A 297 -3.50 27.25 11.40
CA THR A 297 -2.61 28.09 12.22
C THR A 297 -3.17 29.48 12.38
#